data_75e90187f39cd1e6f448f73ba1f4b209
#
_entry.id   75e90187f39cd1e6f448f73ba1f4b209
#
_cell.length_a   1.000
_cell.length_b   1.000
_cell.length_c   1.000
_cell.angle_alpha   90.00
_cell.angle_beta   90.00
_cell.angle_gamma   90.00
#
_symmetry.space_group_name_H-M   'P 1'
#
loop_
_entity.id
_entity.type
_entity.pdbx_description
1 polymer ?
#
loop_
_entity_poly.entity_id
_entity_poly.type
_entity_poly.pdbx_seq_one_letter_code
_entity_poly.pdbx_strand_id
1 'polypeptide(L)'
;YSSAASDVYKRQDLSGTYEGTYGVAPLAEYALGVDPSSEVLSLTTEFLGGAKRDTPCSLDLAVYASKEPATVALSNSVFTPDGGSHITGAINGVTRALAERASKLRGLGLARGENPPEAKDFAECLSVAVSMRAPDVRYTGQHKNGVSDAALARTLADQVGSDVTQWALTPANTPMVEKLAKAAVAVARDRRSDEVRKARRKAAREAKGLGENMSMPEKYIPCQATGIGSNAELHIVEGDSAAGGAKAARNAKNQAIMLSLIHI
;
A
#
# COMPACT_ATOMS: atom_id res chain seq x y z
N TYR A 1 19.48 0.35 -23.06
CA TYR A 1 18.27 0.38 -23.94
C TYR A 1 17.46 -0.92 -23.89
N SER A 2 17.33 -1.68 -22.83
CA SER A 2 16.58 -2.92 -23.00
C SER A 2 15.51 -3.23 -21.97
N SER A 3 15.55 -2.70 -20.77
CA SER A 3 14.57 -3.14 -19.75
C SER A 3 13.22 -2.41 -19.83
N ALA A 4 13.22 -1.10 -20.05
CA ALA A 4 11.97 -0.33 -20.13
C ALA A 4 11.16 -0.61 -21.40
N ALA A 5 11.82 -0.82 -22.55
CA ALA A 5 11.16 -1.16 -23.80
C ALA A 5 10.57 -2.57 -23.77
N SER A 6 11.25 -3.55 -23.17
CA SER A 6 10.73 -4.92 -23.02
C SER A 6 9.53 -4.96 -22.06
N ASP A 7 9.49 -4.11 -21.05
CA ASP A 7 8.38 -3.99 -20.12
C ASP A 7 7.14 -3.37 -20.77
N VAL A 8 7.31 -2.39 -21.65
CA VAL A 8 6.22 -1.81 -22.46
C VAL A 8 5.66 -2.84 -23.45
N TYR A 9 6.53 -3.62 -24.12
CA TYR A 9 6.08 -4.67 -25.03
C TYR A 9 5.39 -5.83 -24.31
N LYS A 10 5.88 -6.26 -23.16
CA LYS A 10 5.19 -7.28 -22.34
C LYS A 10 3.81 -6.83 -21.86
N ARG A 11 3.62 -5.53 -21.63
CA ARG A 11 2.30 -4.96 -21.27
C ARG A 11 1.35 -4.83 -22.45
N GLN A 12 1.85 -4.78 -23.68
CA GLN A 12 1.03 -4.75 -24.90
C GLN A 12 0.58 -6.13 -25.37
N ASP A 13 1.19 -7.19 -24.90
CA ASP A 13 0.84 -8.58 -25.26
C ASP A 13 -0.39 -9.12 -24.48
N LEU A 14 -1.15 -8.22 -23.84
CA LEU A 14 -2.48 -8.51 -23.30
C LEU A 14 -3.55 -8.71 -24.40
N SER A 15 -3.16 -8.77 -25.66
CA SER A 15 -4.04 -9.05 -26.82
C SER A 15 -4.34 -10.53 -27.03
N GLY A 16 -3.93 -11.41 -26.13
CA GLY A 16 -4.31 -12.81 -26.16
C GLY A 16 -5.83 -12.97 -26.01
N THR A 17 -6.46 -13.82 -26.84
CA THR A 17 -7.86 -14.20 -26.67
C THR A 17 -7.94 -15.05 -25.41
N TYR A 18 -8.42 -14.47 -24.32
CA TYR A 18 -8.66 -15.20 -23.08
C TYR A 18 -10.02 -15.89 -23.17
N GLU A 19 -10.01 -17.16 -23.50
CA GLU A 19 -11.19 -18.03 -23.36
C GLU A 19 -11.37 -18.41 -21.88
N GLY A 20 -11.69 -17.45 -21.05
CA GLY A 20 -12.04 -17.65 -19.66
C GLY A 20 -13.52 -17.42 -19.45
N THR A 21 -14.17 -18.37 -18.84
CA THR A 21 -15.63 -18.44 -18.75
C THR A 21 -16.25 -17.34 -17.88
N TYR A 22 -15.53 -16.65 -17.00
CA TYR A 22 -16.10 -15.67 -16.07
C TYR A 22 -15.11 -14.57 -15.65
N GLY A 23 -15.42 -13.34 -16.10
CA GLY A 23 -14.93 -12.11 -15.48
C GLY A 23 -13.43 -11.79 -15.65
N VAL A 24 -12.91 -11.06 -14.68
CA VAL A 24 -11.55 -10.52 -14.68
C VAL A 24 -10.51 -11.48 -14.08
N ALA A 25 -10.92 -12.64 -13.55
CA ALA A 25 -10.02 -13.58 -12.91
C ALA A 25 -8.89 -14.12 -13.83
N PRO A 26 -9.14 -14.55 -15.08
CA PRO A 26 -8.07 -14.98 -15.97
C PRO A 26 -7.08 -13.87 -16.32
N LEU A 27 -7.54 -12.63 -16.42
CA LEU A 27 -6.67 -11.48 -16.61
C LEU A 27 -5.79 -11.24 -15.39
N ALA A 28 -6.33 -11.43 -14.19
CA ALA A 28 -5.58 -11.31 -12.95
C ALA A 28 -4.50 -12.39 -12.84
N GLU A 29 -4.80 -13.62 -13.19
CA GLU A 29 -3.85 -14.72 -13.23
C GLU A 29 -2.65 -14.37 -14.11
N TYR A 30 -2.92 -13.92 -15.33
CA TYR A 30 -1.86 -13.53 -16.26
C TYR A 30 -1.11 -12.27 -15.81
N ALA A 31 -1.82 -11.20 -15.48
CA ALA A 31 -1.22 -9.88 -15.25
C ALA A 31 -0.58 -9.75 -13.85
N LEU A 32 -1.07 -10.50 -12.87
CA LEU A 32 -0.55 -10.52 -11.50
C LEU A 32 0.37 -11.72 -11.23
N GLY A 33 0.52 -12.64 -12.21
CA GLY A 33 1.30 -13.86 -12.03
C GLY A 33 0.73 -14.79 -10.94
N VAL A 34 -0.58 -14.75 -10.71
CA VAL A 34 -1.25 -15.60 -9.74
C VAL A 34 -1.38 -17.00 -10.30
N ASP A 35 -1.15 -18.02 -9.47
CA ASP A 35 -1.35 -19.43 -9.86
C ASP A 35 -2.85 -19.66 -10.16
N PRO A 36 -3.21 -20.23 -11.34
CA PRO A 36 -4.59 -20.54 -11.70
C PRO A 36 -5.32 -21.45 -10.70
N SER A 37 -4.58 -22.24 -9.92
CA SER A 37 -5.15 -23.06 -8.84
C SER A 37 -5.48 -22.27 -7.57
N SER A 38 -5.08 -20.99 -7.51
CA SER A 38 -5.33 -20.14 -6.35
C SER A 38 -6.83 -19.87 -6.20
N GLU A 39 -7.30 -19.97 -4.97
CA GLU A 39 -8.67 -19.55 -4.65
C GLU A 39 -8.84 -18.05 -4.84
N VAL A 40 -9.91 -17.67 -5.51
CA VAL A 40 -10.22 -16.30 -5.88
C VAL A 40 -11.58 -15.88 -5.33
N LEU A 41 -11.66 -14.68 -4.75
CA LEU A 41 -12.91 -13.99 -4.60
C LEU A 41 -13.20 -13.30 -5.93
N SER A 42 -14.20 -13.75 -6.65
CA SER A 42 -14.64 -13.15 -7.92
C SER A 42 -16.11 -12.77 -7.84
N LEU A 43 -16.42 -11.54 -8.23
CA LEU A 43 -17.79 -11.05 -8.31
C LEU A 43 -17.91 -9.92 -9.34
N THR A 44 -19.13 -9.71 -9.80
CA THR A 44 -19.53 -8.57 -10.62
C THR A 44 -20.45 -7.68 -9.80
N THR A 45 -20.09 -6.42 -9.68
CA THR A 45 -20.88 -5.38 -9.01
C THR A 45 -21.56 -4.51 -10.04
N GLU A 46 -22.87 -4.35 -9.92
CA GLU A 46 -23.65 -3.41 -10.71
C GLU A 46 -23.89 -2.12 -9.91
N PHE A 47 -23.77 -0.97 -10.56
CA PHE A 47 -23.98 0.32 -9.92
C PHE A 47 -24.49 1.36 -10.93
N LEU A 48 -25.02 2.45 -10.41
CA LEU A 48 -25.43 3.58 -11.23
C LEU A 48 -24.34 4.64 -11.27
N GLY A 49 -23.87 4.94 -12.46
CA GLY A 49 -22.80 5.94 -12.73
C GLY A 49 -23.31 7.07 -13.64
N GLY A 50 -22.37 7.82 -14.20
CA GLY A 50 -22.63 9.01 -14.99
C GLY A 50 -22.87 10.26 -14.13
N ALA A 51 -23.01 11.42 -14.79
CA ALA A 51 -23.16 12.72 -14.11
C ALA A 51 -24.45 12.79 -13.26
N LYS A 52 -25.52 12.11 -13.68
CA LYS A 52 -26.81 12.05 -12.98
C LYS A 52 -26.96 10.80 -12.12
N ARG A 53 -26.00 9.88 -12.14
CA ARG A 53 -26.06 8.57 -11.45
C ARG A 53 -27.30 7.75 -11.83
N ASP A 54 -27.67 7.78 -13.10
CA ASP A 54 -28.81 7.09 -13.66
C ASP A 54 -28.43 6.05 -14.72
N THR A 55 -27.14 5.96 -15.04
CA THR A 55 -26.65 5.08 -16.10
C THR A 55 -26.12 3.78 -15.52
N PRO A 56 -26.61 2.62 -15.98
CA PRO A 56 -26.11 1.33 -15.55
C PRO A 56 -24.61 1.16 -15.88
N CYS A 57 -23.85 0.77 -14.89
CA CYS A 57 -22.42 0.48 -14.95
C CYS A 57 -22.13 -0.85 -14.28
N SER A 58 -21.03 -1.48 -14.63
CA SER A 58 -20.59 -2.71 -13.98
C SER A 58 -19.10 -2.68 -13.67
N LEU A 59 -18.72 -3.40 -12.63
CA LEU A 59 -17.33 -3.63 -12.24
C LEU A 59 -17.13 -5.11 -11.97
N ASP A 60 -16.31 -5.75 -12.77
CA ASP A 60 -15.83 -7.10 -12.50
C ASP A 60 -14.62 -7.02 -11.57
N LEU A 61 -14.59 -7.84 -10.53
CA LEU A 61 -13.59 -7.84 -9.47
C LEU A 61 -13.05 -9.24 -9.25
N ALA A 62 -11.71 -9.35 -9.12
CA ALA A 62 -11.04 -10.53 -8.63
C ALA A 62 -10.04 -10.17 -7.55
N VAL A 63 -10.04 -10.91 -6.43
CA VAL A 63 -9.19 -10.67 -5.25
C VAL A 63 -8.51 -11.96 -4.83
N TYR A 64 -7.20 -11.86 -4.61
CA TYR A 64 -6.33 -12.95 -4.21
C TYR A 64 -5.53 -12.58 -2.97
N ALA A 65 -5.27 -13.55 -2.10
CA ALA A 65 -4.25 -13.39 -1.08
C ALA A 65 -2.85 -13.42 -1.72
N SER A 66 -2.03 -12.43 -1.44
CA SER A 66 -0.67 -12.32 -1.99
C SER A 66 0.32 -11.84 -0.93
N LYS A 67 1.56 -12.32 -1.03
CA LYS A 67 2.68 -11.80 -0.23
C LYS A 67 3.25 -10.50 -0.81
N GLU A 68 3.11 -10.34 -2.11
CA GLU A 68 3.51 -9.15 -2.86
C GLU A 68 2.26 -8.58 -3.53
N PRO A 69 1.52 -7.69 -2.85
CA PRO A 69 0.29 -7.13 -3.36
C PRO A 69 0.51 -6.37 -4.67
N ALA A 70 -0.33 -6.64 -5.64
CA ALA A 70 -0.32 -5.94 -6.91
C ALA A 70 -1.74 -5.64 -7.37
N THR A 71 -1.88 -4.64 -8.24
CA THR A 71 -3.17 -4.23 -8.75
C THR A 71 -3.18 -4.14 -10.27
N VAL A 72 -4.27 -4.61 -10.87
CA VAL A 72 -4.55 -4.46 -12.31
C VAL A 72 -5.91 -3.81 -12.46
N ALA A 73 -5.95 -2.73 -13.23
CA ALA A 73 -7.18 -1.98 -13.41
C ALA A 73 -7.44 -1.67 -14.89
N LEU A 74 -8.65 -1.99 -15.33
CA LEU A 74 -9.16 -1.65 -16.66
C LEU A 74 -10.40 -0.78 -16.54
N SER A 75 -10.57 0.12 -17.48
CA SER A 75 -11.79 0.92 -17.65
C SER A 75 -12.18 0.92 -19.11
N ASN A 76 -13.39 0.40 -19.44
CA ASN A 76 -13.86 0.22 -20.79
C ASN A 76 -12.84 -0.49 -21.71
N SER A 77 -12.26 -1.58 -21.20
CA SER A 77 -11.21 -2.38 -21.85
C SER A 77 -9.89 -1.66 -22.08
N VAL A 78 -9.71 -0.45 -21.53
CA VAL A 78 -8.44 0.28 -21.54
C VAL A 78 -7.69 0.00 -20.25
N PHE A 79 -6.45 -0.43 -20.35
CA PHE A 79 -5.57 -0.61 -19.19
C PHE A 79 -5.21 0.75 -18.59
N THR A 80 -5.35 0.89 -17.28
CA THR A 80 -5.10 2.12 -16.53
C THR A 80 -3.95 1.89 -15.54
N PRO A 81 -2.69 2.00 -15.97
CA PRO A 81 -1.52 1.67 -15.15
C PRO A 81 -1.40 2.52 -13.89
N ASP A 82 -1.85 3.77 -13.94
CA ASP A 82 -1.85 4.67 -12.77
C ASP A 82 -3.08 4.42 -11.85
N GLY A 83 -3.93 3.43 -12.20
CA GLY A 83 -5.13 3.10 -11.44
C GLY A 83 -6.17 4.22 -11.43
N GLY A 84 -6.54 4.68 -10.25
CA GLY A 84 -7.47 5.79 -10.05
C GLY A 84 -8.73 5.39 -9.28
N SER A 85 -9.78 6.18 -9.44
CA SER A 85 -11.00 6.13 -8.62
C SER A 85 -11.69 4.76 -8.60
N HIS A 86 -11.68 4.03 -9.72
CA HIS A 86 -12.33 2.72 -9.84
C HIS A 86 -11.62 1.64 -9.02
N ILE A 87 -10.29 1.54 -9.08
CA ILE A 87 -9.54 0.56 -8.29
C ILE A 87 -9.48 0.97 -6.82
N THR A 88 -9.32 2.27 -6.53
CA THR A 88 -9.31 2.77 -5.15
C THR A 88 -10.65 2.52 -4.46
N GLY A 89 -11.76 2.78 -5.15
CA GLY A 89 -13.09 2.47 -4.63
C GLY A 89 -13.29 0.98 -4.37
N ALA A 90 -12.90 0.14 -5.32
CA ALA A 90 -13.00 -1.31 -5.17
C ALA A 90 -12.18 -1.83 -3.97
N ILE A 91 -10.91 -1.43 -3.85
CA ILE A 91 -10.03 -1.83 -2.72
C ILE A 91 -10.63 -1.40 -1.40
N ASN A 92 -11.11 -0.15 -1.29
CA ASN A 92 -11.72 0.35 -0.06
C ASN A 92 -12.99 -0.44 0.32
N GLY A 93 -13.82 -0.79 -0.65
CA GLY A 93 -15.01 -1.62 -0.44
C GLY A 93 -14.66 -3.01 0.06
N VAL A 94 -13.76 -3.70 -0.65
CA VAL A 94 -13.28 -5.05 -0.31
C VAL A 94 -12.67 -5.08 1.09
N THR A 95 -11.70 -4.22 1.35
CA THR A 95 -10.93 -4.26 2.60
C THR A 95 -11.79 -3.92 3.81
N ARG A 96 -12.74 -2.98 3.68
CA ARG A 96 -13.70 -2.63 4.72
C ARG A 96 -14.63 -3.81 5.04
N ALA A 97 -15.21 -4.44 4.01
CA ALA A 97 -16.12 -5.57 4.18
C ALA A 97 -15.42 -6.79 4.79
N LEU A 98 -14.22 -7.12 4.32
CA LEU A 98 -13.43 -8.23 4.86
C LEU A 98 -12.99 -7.98 6.31
N ALA A 99 -12.58 -6.76 6.66
CA ALA A 99 -12.21 -6.39 8.02
C ALA A 99 -13.41 -6.50 8.98
N GLU A 100 -14.58 -6.02 8.57
CA GLU A 100 -15.80 -6.16 9.34
C GLU A 100 -16.18 -7.65 9.53
N ARG A 101 -16.07 -8.46 8.49
CA ARG A 101 -16.35 -9.89 8.59
C ARG A 101 -15.34 -10.60 9.47
N ALA A 102 -14.04 -10.30 9.34
CA ALA A 102 -12.96 -10.87 10.15
C ALA A 102 -13.16 -10.60 11.64
N SER A 103 -13.65 -9.44 12.02
CA SER A 103 -13.93 -9.09 13.42
C SER A 103 -14.98 -9.98 14.07
N LYS A 104 -15.84 -10.63 13.27
CA LYS A 104 -16.93 -11.52 13.69
C LYS A 104 -16.55 -13.01 13.57
N LEU A 105 -15.42 -13.34 12.95
CA LEU A 105 -14.96 -14.72 12.79
C LEU A 105 -14.26 -15.23 14.05
N ARG A 106 -14.54 -16.49 14.38
CA ARG A 106 -13.82 -17.24 15.42
C ARG A 106 -12.77 -18.12 14.73
N GLY A 107 -11.64 -18.38 15.41
CA GLY A 107 -10.64 -19.31 14.88
C GLY A 107 -9.59 -18.71 13.95
N LEU A 108 -9.44 -17.38 13.91
CA LEU A 108 -8.36 -16.71 13.17
C LEU A 108 -6.97 -16.86 13.81
N GLY A 109 -6.87 -17.60 14.92
CA GLY A 109 -5.60 -17.78 15.63
C GLY A 109 -5.13 -16.52 16.38
N LEU A 110 -6.05 -15.60 16.68
CA LEU A 110 -5.74 -14.40 17.48
C LEU A 110 -5.43 -14.78 18.92
N ALA A 111 -4.40 -14.18 19.50
CA ALA A 111 -4.09 -14.32 20.91
C ALA A 111 -5.13 -13.61 21.78
N ARG A 112 -5.19 -13.97 23.09
CA ARG A 112 -6.12 -13.34 24.01
C ARG A 112 -5.83 -11.83 24.11
N GLY A 113 -6.83 -11.01 23.75
CA GLY A 113 -6.69 -9.54 23.72
C GLY A 113 -6.04 -8.99 22.45
N GLU A 114 -5.75 -9.83 21.45
CA GLU A 114 -5.27 -9.37 20.15
C GLU A 114 -6.46 -8.84 19.31
N ASN A 115 -6.32 -7.63 18.79
CA ASN A 115 -7.34 -7.04 17.94
C ASN A 115 -7.38 -7.73 16.56
N PRO A 116 -8.57 -7.84 15.94
CA PRO A 116 -8.69 -8.33 14.56
C PRO A 116 -7.93 -7.42 13.58
N PRO A 117 -7.64 -7.92 12.35
CA PRO A 117 -7.00 -7.11 11.33
C PRO A 117 -7.92 -5.97 10.86
N GLU A 118 -7.32 -4.84 10.55
CA GLU A 118 -7.98 -3.65 10.05
C GLU A 118 -8.01 -3.62 8.51
N ALA A 119 -8.79 -2.74 7.90
CA ALA A 119 -8.86 -2.60 6.44
C ALA A 119 -7.49 -2.39 5.78
N LYS A 120 -6.60 -1.62 6.43
CA LYS A 120 -5.23 -1.41 5.94
C LYS A 120 -4.38 -2.68 5.89
N ASP A 121 -4.59 -3.60 6.83
CA ASP A 121 -3.87 -4.87 6.87
C ASP A 121 -4.28 -5.77 5.70
N PHE A 122 -5.55 -5.71 5.29
CA PHE A 122 -6.03 -6.36 4.08
C PHE A 122 -5.45 -5.72 2.81
N ALA A 123 -5.34 -4.40 2.74
CA ALA A 123 -4.76 -3.72 1.58
C ALA A 123 -3.30 -4.14 1.33
N GLU A 124 -2.57 -4.52 2.37
CA GLU A 124 -1.17 -4.96 2.31
C GLU A 124 -0.98 -6.46 2.03
N CYS A 125 -2.06 -7.23 1.87
CA CYS A 125 -1.97 -8.67 1.58
C CYS A 125 -2.89 -9.16 0.46
N LEU A 126 -3.52 -8.26 -0.27
CA LEU A 126 -4.43 -8.60 -1.36
C LEU A 126 -3.94 -8.08 -2.70
N SER A 127 -3.86 -8.97 -3.69
CA SER A 127 -3.78 -8.57 -5.09
C SER A 127 -5.19 -8.42 -5.65
N VAL A 128 -5.44 -7.34 -6.38
CA VAL A 128 -6.78 -6.96 -6.85
C VAL A 128 -6.75 -6.64 -8.33
N ALA A 129 -7.61 -7.29 -9.09
CA ALA A 129 -7.87 -6.95 -10.47
C ALA A 129 -9.31 -6.46 -10.64
N VAL A 130 -9.48 -5.38 -11.39
CA VAL A 130 -10.79 -4.83 -11.72
C VAL A 130 -10.92 -4.52 -13.20
N SER A 131 -12.13 -4.72 -13.73
CA SER A 131 -12.51 -4.27 -15.05
C SER A 131 -13.86 -3.55 -14.96
N MET A 132 -13.83 -2.24 -15.15
CA MET A 132 -15.01 -1.40 -15.08
C MET A 132 -15.57 -1.09 -16.48
N ARG A 133 -16.89 -1.15 -16.60
CA ARG A 133 -17.64 -0.67 -17.76
C ARG A 133 -18.57 0.44 -17.31
N ALA A 134 -18.30 1.65 -17.79
CA ALA A 134 -19.09 2.83 -17.45
C ALA A 134 -19.05 3.84 -18.61
N PRO A 135 -20.17 4.50 -18.96
CA PRO A 135 -20.15 5.64 -19.85
C PRO A 135 -19.51 6.85 -19.15
N ASP A 136 -19.06 7.82 -19.92
CA ASP A 136 -18.60 9.13 -19.44
C ASP A 136 -17.48 9.09 -18.38
N VAL A 137 -16.56 8.11 -18.52
CA VAL A 137 -15.41 7.99 -17.61
C VAL A 137 -14.46 9.17 -17.78
N ARG A 138 -14.14 9.84 -16.68
CA ARG A 138 -13.13 10.90 -16.64
C ARG A 138 -11.74 10.31 -16.47
N TYR A 139 -10.99 10.25 -17.55
CA TYR A 139 -9.61 9.78 -17.53
C TYR A 139 -8.65 10.89 -17.17
N THR A 140 -7.52 10.53 -16.55
CA THR A 140 -6.36 11.40 -16.35
C THR A 140 -5.53 11.44 -17.62
N GLY A 141 -5.37 12.64 -18.20
CA GLY A 141 -4.54 12.88 -19.37
C GLY A 141 -5.04 12.27 -20.68
N GLN A 142 -4.34 12.55 -21.77
CA GLN A 142 -4.68 12.04 -23.11
C GLN A 142 -4.45 10.53 -23.26
N HIS A 143 -3.53 9.97 -22.50
CA HIS A 143 -3.17 8.54 -22.58
C HIS A 143 -4.10 7.62 -21.77
N LYS A 144 -5.11 8.17 -21.10
CA LYS A 144 -6.10 7.41 -20.31
C LYS A 144 -5.46 6.49 -19.24
N ASN A 145 -4.32 6.89 -18.68
CA ASN A 145 -3.56 6.07 -17.75
C ASN A 145 -4.26 5.84 -16.40
N GLY A 146 -5.24 6.66 -16.07
CA GLY A 146 -5.98 6.53 -14.81
C GLY A 146 -7.38 7.12 -14.91
N VAL A 147 -8.19 6.87 -13.89
CA VAL A 147 -9.56 7.41 -13.77
C VAL A 147 -9.61 8.38 -12.59
N SER A 148 -10.11 9.59 -12.81
CA SER A 148 -10.21 10.64 -11.81
C SER A 148 -11.66 11.07 -11.58
N ASP A 149 -12.34 10.40 -10.64
CA ASP A 149 -13.70 10.72 -10.21
C ASP A 149 -13.92 10.31 -8.75
N ALA A 150 -13.85 11.26 -7.83
CA ALA A 150 -14.01 11.02 -6.40
C ALA A 150 -15.43 10.53 -6.02
N ALA A 151 -16.45 10.90 -6.80
CA ALA A 151 -17.81 10.41 -6.57
C ALA A 151 -17.95 8.94 -6.95
N LEU A 152 -17.33 8.55 -8.07
CA LEU A 152 -17.25 7.15 -8.51
C LEU A 152 -16.54 6.28 -7.46
N ALA A 153 -15.41 6.75 -6.90
CA ALA A 153 -14.68 6.00 -5.87
C ALA A 153 -15.56 5.70 -4.64
N ARG A 154 -16.36 6.67 -4.19
CA ARG A 154 -17.29 6.48 -3.06
C ARG A 154 -18.41 5.50 -3.40
N THR A 155 -19.06 5.68 -4.55
CA THR A 155 -20.13 4.78 -5.01
C THR A 155 -19.64 3.35 -5.10
N LEU A 156 -18.45 3.13 -5.68
CA LEU A 156 -17.85 1.80 -5.77
C LEU A 156 -17.46 1.23 -4.41
N ALA A 157 -16.92 2.04 -3.51
CA ALA A 157 -16.57 1.58 -2.17
C ALA A 157 -17.80 1.08 -1.39
N ASP A 158 -18.94 1.74 -1.55
CA ASP A 158 -20.18 1.36 -0.89
C ASP A 158 -20.80 0.13 -1.54
N GLN A 159 -20.91 0.10 -2.87
CA GLN A 159 -21.54 -0.99 -3.58
C GLN A 159 -20.72 -2.28 -3.51
N VAL A 160 -19.42 -2.21 -3.84
CA VAL A 160 -18.49 -3.35 -3.71
C VAL A 160 -18.44 -3.85 -2.26
N GLY A 161 -18.43 -2.92 -1.29
CA GLY A 161 -18.47 -3.28 0.13
C GLY A 161 -19.74 -4.06 0.51
N SER A 162 -20.90 -3.66 -0.01
CA SER A 162 -22.15 -4.39 0.17
C SER A 162 -22.12 -5.79 -0.44
N ASP A 163 -21.68 -5.89 -1.69
CA ASP A 163 -21.66 -7.16 -2.43
C ASP A 163 -20.64 -8.14 -1.83
N VAL A 164 -19.45 -7.67 -1.45
CA VAL A 164 -18.44 -8.48 -0.75
C VAL A 164 -18.94 -8.93 0.63
N THR A 165 -19.69 -8.07 1.33
CA THR A 165 -20.30 -8.45 2.62
C THR A 165 -21.30 -9.59 2.44
N GLN A 166 -22.18 -9.51 1.43
CA GLN A 166 -23.13 -10.58 1.12
C GLN A 166 -22.39 -11.87 0.71
N TRP A 167 -21.40 -11.74 -0.16
CA TRP A 167 -20.55 -12.87 -0.58
C TRP A 167 -19.86 -13.53 0.64
N ALA A 168 -19.31 -12.76 1.57
CA ALA A 168 -18.63 -13.25 2.75
C ALA A 168 -19.56 -13.86 3.81
N LEU A 169 -20.85 -13.58 3.76
CA LEU A 169 -21.88 -14.20 4.61
C LEU A 169 -22.31 -15.57 4.09
N THR A 170 -22.06 -15.88 2.82
CA THR A 170 -22.42 -17.17 2.22
C THR A 170 -21.56 -18.27 2.82
N PRO A 171 -22.16 -19.34 3.39
CA PRO A 171 -21.39 -20.40 4.07
C PRO A 171 -20.31 -21.07 3.22
N ALA A 172 -20.59 -21.24 1.92
CA ALA A 172 -19.63 -21.83 0.98
C ALA A 172 -18.33 -20.99 0.84
N ASN A 173 -18.36 -19.70 1.10
CA ASN A 173 -17.24 -18.78 0.96
C ASN A 173 -16.44 -18.61 2.27
N THR A 174 -16.92 -19.19 3.37
CA THR A 174 -16.26 -19.07 4.69
C THR A 174 -14.78 -19.49 4.66
N PRO A 175 -14.38 -20.62 4.03
CA PRO A 175 -12.96 -21.01 3.99
C PRO A 175 -12.07 -19.95 3.31
N MET A 176 -12.56 -19.35 2.23
CA MET A 176 -11.84 -18.31 1.52
C MET A 176 -11.71 -17.04 2.37
N VAL A 177 -12.79 -16.62 3.03
CA VAL A 177 -12.76 -15.48 3.95
C VAL A 177 -11.77 -15.69 5.09
N GLU A 178 -11.74 -16.89 5.66
CA GLU A 178 -10.77 -17.24 6.69
C GLU A 178 -9.33 -17.19 6.19
N LYS A 179 -9.08 -17.66 4.97
CA LYS A 179 -7.76 -17.61 4.33
C LYS A 179 -7.29 -16.16 4.16
N LEU A 180 -8.14 -15.30 3.60
CA LEU A 180 -7.86 -13.87 3.45
C LEU A 180 -7.64 -13.19 4.81
N ALA A 181 -8.47 -13.49 5.80
CA ALA A 181 -8.35 -12.94 7.14
C ALA A 181 -7.07 -13.40 7.86
N LYS A 182 -6.65 -14.66 7.69
CA LYS A 182 -5.38 -15.16 8.25
C LYS A 182 -4.17 -14.47 7.63
N ALA A 183 -4.20 -14.20 6.32
CA ALA A 183 -3.16 -13.40 5.66
C ALA A 183 -3.08 -11.99 6.26
N ALA A 184 -4.22 -11.32 6.43
CA ALA A 184 -4.28 -10.00 7.05
C ALA A 184 -3.85 -9.99 8.53
N VAL A 185 -4.11 -11.06 9.29
CA VAL A 185 -3.61 -11.22 10.68
C VAL A 185 -2.08 -11.25 10.72
N ALA A 186 -1.43 -11.92 9.76
CA ALA A 186 0.03 -11.93 9.69
C ALA A 186 0.58 -10.52 9.47
N VAL A 187 0.03 -9.77 8.50
CA VAL A 187 0.40 -8.37 8.24
C VAL A 187 0.15 -7.49 9.46
N ALA A 188 -1.00 -7.64 10.12
CA ALA A 188 -1.33 -6.88 11.33
C ALA A 188 -0.30 -7.10 12.45
N ARG A 189 0.21 -8.33 12.61
CA ARG A 189 1.25 -8.66 13.59
C ARG A 189 2.57 -8.01 13.25
N ASP A 190 2.99 -8.08 11.99
CA ASP A 190 4.23 -7.45 11.53
C ASP A 190 4.17 -5.94 11.73
N ARG A 191 3.09 -5.29 11.33
CA ARG A 191 2.86 -3.85 11.56
C ARG A 191 2.95 -3.49 13.05
N ARG A 192 2.26 -4.23 13.92
CA ARG A 192 2.30 -3.97 15.38
C ARG A 192 3.70 -4.16 15.97
N SER A 193 4.42 -5.17 15.51
CA SER A 193 5.81 -5.38 15.95
C SER A 193 6.70 -4.21 15.56
N ASP A 194 6.52 -3.66 14.36
CA ASP A 194 7.24 -2.48 13.87
C ASP A 194 6.87 -1.21 14.64
N GLU A 195 5.59 -1.02 14.96
CA GLU A 195 5.12 0.09 15.80
C GLU A 195 5.77 0.04 17.20
N VAL A 196 5.78 -1.13 17.84
CA VAL A 196 6.45 -1.33 19.13
C VAL A 196 7.95 -1.06 19.04
N ARG A 197 8.60 -1.51 17.96
CA ARG A 197 10.03 -1.26 17.72
C ARG A 197 10.32 0.23 17.52
N LYS A 198 9.47 0.94 16.77
CA LYS A 198 9.56 2.39 16.57
C LYS A 198 9.34 3.14 17.89
N ALA A 199 8.33 2.75 18.67
CA ALA A 199 8.05 3.35 19.99
C ALA A 199 9.20 3.15 20.97
N ARG A 200 9.78 1.94 21.02
CA ARG A 200 10.98 1.68 21.86
C ARG A 200 12.18 2.52 21.44
N ARG A 201 12.41 2.69 20.14
CA ARG A 201 13.49 3.56 19.62
C ARG A 201 13.24 5.03 19.97
N LYS A 202 11.98 5.50 19.87
CA LYS A 202 11.59 6.86 20.26
C LYS A 202 11.81 7.06 21.76
N ALA A 203 11.29 6.19 22.61
CA ALA A 203 11.46 6.24 24.05
C ALA A 203 12.95 6.18 24.48
N ALA A 204 13.75 5.35 23.80
CA ALA A 204 15.20 5.29 24.07
C ALA A 204 15.93 6.58 23.67
N ARG A 205 15.47 7.30 22.63
CA ARG A 205 16.01 8.62 22.27
C ARG A 205 15.61 9.68 23.29
N GLU A 206 14.35 9.69 23.72
CA GLU A 206 13.85 10.60 24.75
C GLU A 206 14.54 10.37 26.09
N ALA A 207 14.71 9.11 26.52
CA ALA A 207 15.43 8.76 27.75
C ALA A 207 16.92 9.16 27.73
N LYS A 208 17.51 9.27 26.52
CA LYS A 208 18.88 9.77 26.34
C LYS A 208 18.96 11.31 26.30
N GLY A 209 17.87 12.04 26.57
CA GLY A 209 17.82 13.50 26.50
C GLY A 209 17.86 14.07 25.07
N LEU A 210 17.68 13.20 24.07
CA LEU A 210 17.57 13.58 22.66
C LEU A 210 16.08 13.81 22.35
N GLY A 211 15.48 14.89 22.87
CA GLY A 211 14.10 15.26 22.61
C GLY A 211 13.82 15.51 21.11
N GLU A 212 12.55 15.46 20.73
CA GLU A 212 12.06 15.62 19.33
C GLU A 212 12.48 16.93 18.65
N ASN A 213 12.94 17.92 19.42
CA ASN A 213 13.39 19.22 18.90
C ASN A 213 14.89 19.31 18.54
N MET A 214 15.64 18.25 18.69
CA MET A 214 16.99 18.18 18.10
C MET A 214 16.94 17.39 16.79
N SER A 215 16.32 17.96 15.77
CA SER A 215 16.74 17.64 14.41
C SER A 215 18.23 18.02 14.37
N MET A 216 19.10 17.02 14.37
CA MET A 216 20.54 17.23 14.18
C MET A 216 20.68 18.06 12.92
N PRO A 217 21.40 19.18 12.94
CA PRO A 217 21.64 19.97 11.74
C PRO A 217 22.10 19.06 10.61
N GLU A 218 21.61 19.26 9.41
CA GLU A 218 21.84 18.41 8.25
C GLU A 218 23.33 18.13 7.98
N LYS A 219 24.17 19.01 8.47
CA LYS A 219 25.65 18.95 8.36
C LYS A 219 26.35 18.75 9.72
N TYR A 220 25.75 17.98 10.62
CA TYR A 220 26.36 17.59 11.89
C TYR A 220 26.99 16.19 11.81
N ILE A 221 28.24 16.07 12.17
CA ILE A 221 28.99 14.81 12.24
C ILE A 221 29.23 14.45 13.70
N PRO A 222 28.55 13.46 14.28
CA PRO A 222 28.66 13.14 15.71
C PRO A 222 29.98 12.47 16.06
N CYS A 223 30.39 12.57 17.33
CA CYS A 223 31.41 11.74 17.95
C CYS A 223 30.78 10.55 18.70
N GLN A 224 31.62 9.61 19.15
CA GLN A 224 31.18 8.43 19.92
C GLN A 224 30.83 8.76 21.37
N ALA A 225 31.52 9.75 21.96
CA ALA A 225 31.26 10.19 23.32
C ALA A 225 29.90 10.90 23.39
N THR A 226 29.01 10.40 24.24
CA THR A 226 27.65 10.92 24.40
C THR A 226 27.28 11.03 25.88
N GLY A 227 26.48 12.04 26.22
CA GLY A 227 25.96 12.25 27.57
C GLY A 227 26.56 13.44 28.30
N ILE A 228 25.86 13.89 29.35
CA ILE A 228 26.27 15.00 30.20
C ILE A 228 27.52 14.56 31.00
N GLY A 229 28.57 15.36 30.94
CA GLY A 229 29.86 15.06 31.60
C GLY A 229 30.82 14.22 30.77
N SER A 230 30.48 13.90 29.50
CA SER A 230 31.44 13.30 28.57
C SER A 230 32.51 14.33 28.16
N ASN A 231 33.67 13.85 27.74
CA ASN A 231 34.75 14.69 27.19
C ASN A 231 34.52 15.00 25.68
N ALA A 232 33.26 15.10 25.25
CA ALA A 232 32.92 15.44 23.89
C ALA A 232 33.18 16.92 23.60
N GLU A 233 33.84 17.19 22.49
CA GLU A 233 34.16 18.53 21.98
C GLU A 233 33.38 18.76 20.67
N LEU A 234 32.83 19.96 20.50
CA LEU A 234 32.16 20.35 19.26
C LEU A 234 33.04 21.35 18.49
N HIS A 235 33.46 20.97 17.31
CA HIS A 235 34.17 21.83 16.36
C HIS A 235 33.20 22.42 15.35
N ILE A 236 33.09 23.74 15.35
CA ILE A 236 32.28 24.45 14.36
C ILE A 236 33.18 24.89 13.22
N VAL A 237 32.91 24.47 12.01
CA VAL A 237 33.69 24.81 10.81
C VAL A 237 32.82 25.53 9.80
N GLU A 238 33.40 26.51 9.12
CA GLU A 238 32.71 27.29 8.09
C GLU A 238 33.06 26.74 6.69
N GLY A 239 32.01 26.37 5.96
CA GLY A 239 32.11 25.90 4.57
C GLY A 239 32.55 24.45 4.40
N ASP A 240 32.15 23.87 3.26
CA ASP A 240 32.39 22.45 2.93
C ASP A 240 33.89 22.13 2.74
N SER A 241 34.69 23.09 2.29
CA SER A 241 36.13 22.92 2.08
C SER A 241 36.89 22.70 3.43
N ALA A 242 36.53 23.47 4.46
CA ALA A 242 37.12 23.31 5.80
C ALA A 242 36.64 22.02 6.49
N ALA A 243 35.39 21.63 6.22
CA ALA A 243 34.79 20.41 6.76
C ALA A 243 35.54 19.16 6.33
N GLY A 244 36.03 19.09 5.10
CA GLY A 244 36.78 17.93 4.58
C GLY A 244 38.05 17.69 5.37
N GLY A 245 38.86 18.72 5.61
CA GLY A 245 40.08 18.65 6.42
C GLY A 245 39.80 18.36 7.88
N ALA A 246 38.83 19.02 8.50
CA ALA A 246 38.43 18.78 9.88
C ALA A 246 37.91 17.35 10.10
N LYS A 247 37.12 16.81 9.16
CA LYS A 247 36.60 15.44 9.19
C LYS A 247 37.71 14.40 9.15
N ALA A 248 38.73 14.63 8.34
CA ALA A 248 39.89 13.73 8.22
C ALA A 248 40.80 13.77 9.45
N ALA A 249 40.97 14.95 10.07
CA ALA A 249 41.88 15.17 11.18
C ALA A 249 41.29 14.90 12.58
N ARG A 250 39.93 14.86 12.72
CA ARG A 250 39.28 14.74 14.02
C ARG A 250 39.52 13.40 14.72
N ASN A 251 39.51 13.42 16.04
CA ASN A 251 39.33 12.21 16.81
C ASN A 251 37.85 11.86 16.93
N ALA A 252 37.42 10.82 16.20
CA ALA A 252 36.02 10.40 16.16
C ALA A 252 35.46 9.92 17.52
N LYS A 253 36.32 9.62 18.51
CA LYS A 253 35.87 9.21 19.85
C LYS A 253 35.21 10.36 20.62
N ASN A 254 35.78 11.56 20.55
CA ASN A 254 35.39 12.69 21.38
C ASN A 254 35.13 14.00 20.61
N GLN A 255 35.47 14.08 19.32
CA GLN A 255 35.32 15.31 18.53
C GLN A 255 34.17 15.20 17.50
N ALA A 256 33.15 16.00 17.71
CA ALA A 256 32.04 16.20 16.78
C ALA A 256 32.31 17.44 15.91
N ILE A 257 31.79 17.44 14.68
CA ILE A 257 31.90 18.59 13.76
C ILE A 257 30.50 19.07 13.38
N MET A 258 30.34 20.37 13.39
CA MET A 258 29.13 21.03 12.86
C MET A 258 29.56 22.07 11.84
N LEU A 259 28.98 22.00 10.64
CA LEU A 259 29.16 23.04 9.64
C LEU A 259 28.19 24.20 9.90
N SER A 260 28.78 25.38 10.04
CA SER A 260 28.04 26.63 10.07
C SER A 260 27.74 27.07 8.63
N LEU A 261 26.46 27.25 8.31
CA LEU A 261 26.01 27.90 7.06
C LEU A 261 25.71 29.36 7.37
N ILE A 262 26.73 30.13 7.73
CA ILE A 262 26.59 31.58 7.76
C ILE A 262 26.80 32.08 6.33
N HIS A 263 25.71 32.19 5.60
CA HIS A 263 25.69 33.08 4.44
C HIS A 263 25.56 34.52 4.97
N ILE A 264 26.64 35.24 4.95
CA ILE A 264 26.59 36.70 5.01
C ILE A 264 26.14 37.22 3.66
#